data_e9520d0838a98c3d30bd2fc46c9dc8d0
#
_entry.id   e9520d0838a98c3d30bd2fc46c9dc8d0
#
_cell.length_a   1.000
_cell.length_b   1.000
_cell.length_c   1.000
_cell.angle_alpha   90.00
_cell.angle_beta   90.00
_cell.angle_gamma   90.00
#
_symmetry.space_group_name_H-M   'P 1'
#
loop_
_entity.id
_entity.type
_entity.pdbx_description
1 polymer ?
#
loop_
_entity_poly.entity_id
_entity_poly.type
_entity_poly.pdbx_seq_one_letter_code
_entity_poly.pdbx_strand_id
1 'polypeptide(L)'
;VVPEDTLLITLSQSGETADSLAALRHIDKTKLAASLAICNVASSSLVRESDMVLLTQAGPEISVASTKAFTTQLITLLHLTLLLAKQRTQIDLQPIIDAMQTLPGVLQKCLQMQPRIEQLAQRFADKHHTLFLGRGSMFPIAAEGALKLKEISYIHAEAYPAGELKHGPLALVDAYMPVVVVAPKDDMLDKLKANMQEVRARGGELFVFADAHAKMAEDDATHVIVVPEVHEALAPIVYAIPMQLLSYHVAIIK
;
A
#
# COMPACT_ATOMS: atom_id res chain seq x y z
N VAL A 1 -7.17 -23.33 15.09
CA VAL A 1 -6.20 -24.37 15.49
C VAL A 1 -4.88 -24.04 14.80
N VAL A 2 -3.79 -23.95 15.53
CA VAL A 2 -2.44 -23.70 14.99
C VAL A 2 -1.81 -25.07 14.70
N PRO A 3 -1.28 -25.30 13.47
CA PRO A 3 -0.56 -26.53 13.16
C PRO A 3 0.74 -26.66 13.96
N GLU A 4 1.27 -27.88 14.05
CA GLU A 4 2.62 -28.13 14.57
C GLU A 4 3.66 -27.50 13.64
N ASP A 5 4.82 -27.15 14.15
CA ASP A 5 5.95 -26.55 13.42
C ASP A 5 5.61 -25.23 12.72
N THR A 6 4.71 -24.44 13.29
CA THR A 6 4.31 -23.12 12.75
C THR A 6 5.35 -22.05 13.05
N LEU A 7 5.78 -21.27 12.04
CA LEU A 7 6.45 -19.98 12.23
C LEU A 7 5.41 -18.88 12.41
N LEU A 8 5.37 -18.27 13.59
CA LEU A 8 4.52 -17.11 13.88
C LEU A 8 5.27 -15.83 13.49
N ILE A 9 4.72 -15.06 12.56
CA ILE A 9 5.27 -13.75 12.18
C ILE A 9 4.34 -12.65 12.68
N THR A 10 4.86 -11.73 13.48
CA THR A 10 4.14 -10.54 13.97
C THR A 10 4.74 -9.27 13.34
N LEU A 11 3.86 -8.35 12.92
CA LEU A 11 4.25 -7.06 12.37
C LEU A 11 3.71 -5.95 13.26
N SER A 12 4.59 -5.04 13.66
CA SER A 12 4.20 -3.87 14.45
C SER A 12 5.17 -2.72 14.23
N GLN A 13 4.68 -1.49 14.26
CA GLN A 13 5.55 -0.32 14.27
C GLN A 13 6.12 -0.11 15.69
N SER A 14 5.26 0.00 16.70
CA SER A 14 5.66 0.28 18.07
C SER A 14 6.12 -0.97 18.85
N GLY A 15 5.61 -2.14 18.48
CA GLY A 15 5.80 -3.38 19.23
C GLY A 15 5.10 -3.43 20.59
N GLU A 16 4.15 -2.50 20.82
CA GLU A 16 3.37 -2.40 22.08
C GLU A 16 1.86 -2.54 21.85
N THR A 17 1.44 -2.94 20.63
CA THR A 17 0.01 -3.14 20.32
C THR A 17 -0.55 -4.28 21.16
N ALA A 18 -1.54 -3.96 22.02
CA ALA A 18 -2.08 -4.89 22.99
C ALA A 18 -2.59 -6.20 22.37
N ASP A 19 -3.32 -6.10 21.24
CA ASP A 19 -3.87 -7.27 20.55
C ASP A 19 -2.78 -8.17 19.94
N SER A 20 -1.72 -7.59 19.40
CA SER A 20 -0.57 -8.34 18.85
C SER A 20 0.18 -9.08 19.97
N LEU A 21 0.38 -8.43 21.12
CA LEU A 21 1.00 -9.04 22.30
C LEU A 21 0.09 -10.13 22.89
N ALA A 22 -1.21 -9.89 22.96
CA ALA A 22 -2.17 -10.90 23.41
C ALA A 22 -2.18 -12.13 22.50
N ALA A 23 -2.15 -11.93 21.17
CA ALA A 23 -2.06 -13.03 20.21
C ALA A 23 -0.77 -13.85 20.40
N LEU A 24 0.39 -13.20 20.54
CA LEU A 24 1.68 -13.87 20.79
C LEU A 24 1.68 -14.68 22.10
N ARG A 25 1.04 -14.16 23.15
CA ARG A 25 0.98 -14.80 24.48
C ARG A 25 -0.05 -15.92 24.56
N HIS A 26 -1.14 -15.83 23.79
CA HIS A 26 -2.24 -16.80 23.81
C HIS A 26 -1.97 -18.05 22.96
N ILE A 27 -1.04 -17.96 22.00
CA ILE A 27 -0.72 -19.11 21.16
C ILE A 27 -0.01 -20.19 21.96
N ASP A 28 -0.35 -21.44 21.72
CA ASP A 28 0.35 -22.58 22.32
C ASP A 28 1.77 -22.65 21.76
N LYS A 29 2.75 -22.22 22.55
CA LYS A 29 4.16 -22.15 22.16
C LYS A 29 4.76 -23.51 21.80
N THR A 30 4.18 -24.63 22.27
CA THR A 30 4.66 -25.98 21.94
C THR A 30 4.43 -26.33 20.48
N LYS A 31 3.52 -25.62 19.81
CA LYS A 31 3.22 -25.79 18.37
C LYS A 31 4.05 -24.90 17.46
N LEU A 32 4.78 -23.96 18.02
CA LEU A 32 5.61 -23.06 17.24
C LEU A 32 7.00 -23.65 17.00
N ALA A 33 7.44 -23.65 15.74
CA ALA A 33 8.84 -23.78 15.41
C ALA A 33 9.64 -22.58 15.92
N ALA A 34 9.08 -21.36 15.74
CA ALA A 34 9.62 -20.12 16.27
C ALA A 34 8.59 -18.99 16.14
N SER A 35 8.85 -17.86 16.82
CA SER A 35 8.20 -16.57 16.64
C SER A 35 9.18 -15.55 16.08
N LEU A 36 8.73 -14.75 15.08
CA LEU A 36 9.51 -13.68 14.44
C LEU A 36 8.75 -12.36 14.57
N ALA A 37 9.37 -11.36 15.18
CA ALA A 37 8.86 -10.00 15.20
C ALA A 37 9.50 -9.16 14.07
N ILE A 38 8.68 -8.54 13.23
CA ILE A 38 9.08 -7.46 12.33
C ILE A 38 8.62 -6.16 12.98
N CYS A 39 9.57 -5.38 13.54
CA CYS A 39 9.25 -4.26 14.39
C CYS A 39 10.22 -3.10 14.18
N ASN A 40 9.76 -1.85 14.45
CA ASN A 40 10.61 -0.67 14.33
C ASN A 40 11.31 -0.31 15.67
N VAL A 41 10.71 -0.67 16.82
CA VAL A 41 11.23 -0.30 18.14
C VAL A 41 11.94 -1.50 18.79
N ALA A 42 13.28 -1.45 18.80
CA ALA A 42 14.12 -2.55 19.28
C ALA A 42 13.92 -2.93 20.76
N SER A 43 13.48 -1.98 21.59
CA SER A 43 13.27 -2.21 23.03
C SER A 43 11.83 -2.59 23.40
N SER A 44 10.96 -2.81 22.40
CA SER A 44 9.54 -3.09 22.63
C SER A 44 9.27 -4.45 23.25
N SER A 45 8.07 -4.59 23.83
CA SER A 45 7.61 -5.85 24.42
C SER A 45 7.54 -6.98 23.39
N LEU A 46 7.05 -6.69 22.17
CA LEU A 46 6.97 -7.66 21.10
C LEU A 46 8.35 -8.22 20.73
N VAL A 47 9.36 -7.36 20.66
CA VAL A 47 10.75 -7.75 20.38
C VAL A 47 11.32 -8.62 21.49
N ARG A 48 11.08 -8.26 22.76
CA ARG A 48 11.58 -9.04 23.90
C ARG A 48 10.93 -10.41 24.06
N GLU A 49 9.68 -10.56 23.60
CA GLU A 49 8.89 -11.78 23.75
C GLU A 49 8.97 -12.72 22.54
N SER A 50 9.62 -12.31 21.44
CA SER A 50 9.80 -13.12 20.22
C SER A 50 11.17 -13.77 20.17
N ASP A 51 11.27 -14.96 19.55
CA ASP A 51 12.51 -15.73 19.43
C ASP A 51 13.49 -15.08 18.43
N MET A 52 12.95 -14.46 17.36
CA MET A 52 13.70 -13.79 16.30
C MET A 52 13.14 -12.40 16.04
N VAL A 53 14.01 -11.50 15.55
CA VAL A 53 13.65 -10.11 15.29
C VAL A 53 14.24 -9.61 13.98
N LEU A 54 13.42 -8.94 13.18
CA LEU A 54 13.87 -8.11 12.06
C LEU A 54 13.44 -6.66 12.34
N LEU A 55 14.42 -5.78 12.51
CA LEU A 55 14.16 -4.36 12.73
C LEU A 55 13.99 -3.63 11.40
N THR A 56 12.92 -2.86 11.25
CA THR A 56 12.63 -2.11 10.03
C THR A 56 13.49 -0.85 9.86
N GLN A 57 14.07 -0.35 10.96
CA GLN A 57 14.96 0.82 11.01
C GLN A 57 14.36 2.09 10.35
N ALA A 58 13.05 2.27 10.43
CA ALA A 58 12.37 3.44 9.89
C ALA A 58 12.68 4.75 10.64
N GLY A 59 13.35 4.65 11.79
CA GLY A 59 13.50 5.78 12.71
C GLY A 59 12.17 6.12 13.42
N PRO A 60 12.11 7.25 14.16
CA PRO A 60 10.88 7.63 14.87
C PRO A 60 9.76 7.96 13.87
N GLU A 61 8.60 7.35 14.05
CA GLU A 61 7.36 7.72 13.37
C GLU A 61 6.63 8.73 14.26
N ILE A 62 6.53 9.98 13.79
CA ILE A 62 6.01 11.10 14.61
C ILE A 62 4.52 11.28 14.39
N SER A 63 4.05 11.06 13.17
CA SER A 63 2.63 11.18 12.81
C SER A 63 1.79 10.04 13.36
N VAL A 64 0.52 10.32 13.66
CA VAL A 64 -0.47 9.27 13.94
C VAL A 64 -0.67 8.38 12.72
N ALA A 65 -0.78 8.97 11.53
CA ALA A 65 -0.82 8.24 10.28
C ALA A 65 0.58 7.70 9.92
N SER A 66 0.76 6.40 10.02
CA SER A 66 2.03 5.73 9.67
C SER A 66 2.31 5.86 8.16
N THR A 67 3.55 6.20 7.80
CA THR A 67 3.99 6.32 6.40
C THR A 67 5.26 5.50 6.15
N LYS A 68 6.42 6.01 6.54
CA LYS A 68 7.70 5.32 6.33
C LYS A 68 7.79 3.97 7.06
N ALA A 69 7.13 3.82 8.22
CA ALA A 69 7.09 2.55 8.91
C ALA A 69 6.36 1.47 8.08
N PHE A 70 5.28 1.81 7.39
CA PHE A 70 4.59 0.89 6.47
C PHE A 70 5.51 0.47 5.30
N THR A 71 6.16 1.43 4.62
CA THR A 71 7.03 1.11 3.49
C THR A 71 8.25 0.30 3.88
N THR A 72 8.86 0.55 5.05
CA THR A 72 9.98 -0.25 5.56
C THR A 72 9.55 -1.65 6.01
N GLN A 73 8.32 -1.84 6.50
CA GLN A 73 7.76 -3.17 6.74
C GLN A 73 7.63 -3.96 5.44
N LEU A 74 7.13 -3.35 4.35
CA LEU A 74 7.05 -4.00 3.04
C LEU A 74 8.44 -4.43 2.53
N ILE A 75 9.45 -3.57 2.66
CA ILE A 75 10.84 -3.89 2.29
C ILE A 75 11.36 -5.05 3.13
N THR A 76 11.13 -5.04 4.44
CA THR A 76 11.59 -6.11 5.35
C THR A 76 10.90 -7.45 5.04
N LEU A 77 9.61 -7.43 4.72
CA LEU A 77 8.87 -8.61 4.27
C LEU A 77 9.40 -9.14 2.94
N LEU A 78 9.73 -8.26 1.99
CA LEU A 78 10.33 -8.67 0.73
C LEU A 78 11.70 -9.32 0.95
N HIS A 79 12.56 -8.75 1.80
CA HIS A 79 13.84 -9.37 2.18
C HIS A 79 13.62 -10.77 2.78
N LEU A 80 12.70 -10.91 3.73
CA LEU A 80 12.37 -12.21 4.32
C LEU A 80 11.89 -13.19 3.25
N THR A 81 11.02 -12.75 2.33
CA THR A 81 10.52 -13.57 1.23
C THR A 81 11.65 -14.05 0.33
N LEU A 82 12.59 -13.17 -0.03
CA LEU A 82 13.75 -13.53 -0.86
C LEU A 82 14.69 -14.52 -0.14
N LEU A 83 14.90 -14.35 1.16
CA LEU A 83 15.70 -15.29 1.97
C LEU A 83 15.05 -16.69 1.99
N LEU A 84 13.74 -16.76 2.19
CA LEU A 84 13.01 -18.02 2.19
C LEU A 84 12.95 -18.65 0.78
N ALA A 85 12.74 -17.85 -0.25
CA ALA A 85 12.72 -18.31 -1.64
C ALA A 85 14.06 -18.91 -2.06
N LYS A 86 15.18 -18.27 -1.68
CA LYS A 86 16.53 -18.77 -1.97
C LYS A 86 16.76 -20.21 -1.46
N GLN A 87 16.08 -20.58 -0.38
CA GLN A 87 16.21 -21.93 0.21
C GLN A 87 15.29 -22.97 -0.43
N ARG A 88 14.21 -22.52 -1.13
CA ARG A 88 13.11 -23.40 -1.56
C ARG A 88 12.86 -23.45 -3.06
N THR A 89 13.45 -22.53 -3.83
CA THR A 89 13.20 -22.43 -5.27
C THR A 89 14.52 -22.31 -6.04
N GLN A 90 14.45 -22.65 -7.34
CA GLN A 90 15.56 -22.39 -8.29
C GLN A 90 15.29 -21.16 -9.15
N ILE A 91 14.32 -20.31 -8.76
CA ILE A 91 14.02 -19.07 -9.46
C ILE A 91 15.22 -18.13 -9.31
N ASP A 92 15.62 -17.48 -10.39
CA ASP A 92 16.61 -16.43 -10.34
C ASP A 92 16.03 -15.20 -9.62
N LEU A 93 16.55 -14.92 -8.44
CA LEU A 93 16.13 -13.79 -7.60
C LEU A 93 16.97 -12.52 -7.86
N GLN A 94 18.02 -12.61 -8.69
CA GLN A 94 18.93 -11.49 -8.92
C GLN A 94 18.24 -10.26 -9.50
N PRO A 95 17.27 -10.37 -10.46
CA PRO A 95 16.55 -9.20 -10.97
C PRO A 95 15.80 -8.41 -9.89
N ILE A 96 15.23 -9.09 -8.88
CA ILE A 96 14.55 -8.42 -7.77
C ILE A 96 15.56 -7.74 -6.85
N ILE A 97 16.68 -8.41 -6.56
CA ILE A 97 17.76 -7.87 -5.72
C ILE A 97 18.35 -6.61 -6.35
N ASP A 98 18.62 -6.65 -7.66
CA ASP A 98 19.15 -5.51 -8.40
C ASP A 98 18.14 -4.33 -8.40
N ALA A 99 16.86 -4.63 -8.60
CA ALA A 99 15.80 -3.63 -8.52
C ALA A 99 15.71 -2.99 -7.13
N MET A 100 15.87 -3.78 -6.05
CA MET A 100 15.89 -3.24 -4.68
C MET A 100 17.05 -2.26 -4.45
N GLN A 101 18.20 -2.46 -5.06
CA GLN A 101 19.33 -1.53 -4.95
C GLN A 101 19.03 -0.17 -5.58
N THR A 102 18.17 -0.12 -6.60
CA THR A 102 17.75 1.12 -7.25
C THR A 102 16.61 1.83 -6.53
N LEU A 103 15.93 1.14 -5.60
CA LEU A 103 14.70 1.62 -4.95
C LEU A 103 14.83 3.02 -4.32
N PRO A 104 15.92 3.39 -3.61
CA PRO A 104 16.03 4.74 -3.04
C PRO A 104 15.91 5.85 -4.10
N GLY A 105 16.54 5.66 -5.27
CA GLY A 105 16.44 6.60 -6.38
C GLY A 105 15.04 6.67 -7.00
N VAL A 106 14.34 5.52 -7.06
CA VAL A 106 12.94 5.46 -7.52
C VAL A 106 12.01 6.20 -6.56
N LEU A 107 12.16 5.98 -5.25
CA LEU A 107 11.37 6.67 -4.23
C LEU A 107 11.60 8.19 -4.26
N GLN A 108 12.84 8.63 -4.51
CA GLN A 108 13.13 10.05 -4.68
C GLN A 108 12.38 10.65 -5.89
N LYS A 109 12.26 9.91 -7.01
CA LYS A 109 11.45 10.33 -8.15
C LYS A 109 9.96 10.39 -7.79
N CYS A 110 9.45 9.46 -6.96
CA CYS A 110 8.07 9.54 -6.46
C CYS A 110 7.82 10.84 -5.69
N LEU A 111 8.76 11.28 -4.86
CA LEU A 111 8.62 12.57 -4.14
C LEU A 111 8.61 13.78 -5.09
N GLN A 112 9.22 13.69 -6.26
CA GLN A 112 9.18 14.76 -7.28
C GLN A 112 7.79 14.89 -7.95
N MET A 113 6.88 13.92 -7.77
CA MET A 113 5.50 14.00 -8.26
C MET A 113 4.64 14.95 -7.41
N GLN A 114 5.13 15.40 -6.27
CA GLN A 114 4.42 16.23 -5.31
C GLN A 114 3.68 17.42 -5.95
N PRO A 115 4.26 18.27 -6.85
CA PRO A 115 3.54 19.41 -7.39
C PRO A 115 2.27 19.03 -8.18
N ARG A 116 2.31 17.90 -8.93
CA ARG A 116 1.14 17.42 -9.66
C ARG A 116 0.08 16.86 -8.70
N ILE A 117 0.49 16.13 -7.69
CA ILE A 117 -0.42 15.58 -6.67
C ILE A 117 -1.07 16.72 -5.87
N GLU A 118 -0.31 17.75 -5.48
CA GLU A 118 -0.81 18.93 -4.79
C GLU A 118 -1.87 19.67 -5.62
N GLN A 119 -1.62 19.86 -6.92
CA GLN A 119 -2.60 20.44 -7.85
C GLN A 119 -3.91 19.64 -7.87
N LEU A 120 -3.82 18.32 -7.97
CA LEU A 120 -4.99 17.44 -8.04
C LEU A 120 -5.70 17.30 -6.69
N ALA A 121 -4.99 17.43 -5.58
CA ALA A 121 -5.57 17.40 -4.24
C ALA A 121 -6.62 18.51 -4.04
N GLN A 122 -6.51 19.66 -4.73
CA GLN A 122 -7.50 20.74 -4.68
C GLN A 122 -8.92 20.27 -5.07
N ARG A 123 -9.01 19.25 -5.91
CA ARG A 123 -10.30 18.67 -6.34
C ARG A 123 -11.01 17.88 -5.24
N PHE A 124 -10.34 17.63 -4.12
CA PHE A 124 -10.88 16.94 -2.94
C PHE A 124 -11.37 17.91 -1.85
N ALA A 125 -11.18 19.21 -2.01
CA ALA A 125 -11.45 20.21 -0.96
C ALA A 125 -12.89 20.17 -0.45
N ASP A 126 -13.87 19.99 -1.33
CA ASP A 126 -15.31 19.94 -1.05
C ASP A 126 -15.86 18.51 -1.00
N LYS A 127 -15.01 17.49 -1.13
CA LYS A 127 -15.46 16.10 -1.18
C LYS A 127 -15.61 15.51 0.22
N HIS A 128 -16.61 14.64 0.38
CA HIS A 128 -16.90 13.92 1.62
C HIS A 128 -16.68 12.42 1.51
N HIS A 129 -16.67 11.88 0.29
CA HIS A 129 -16.53 10.46 0.00
C HIS A 129 -15.51 10.25 -1.12
N THR A 130 -14.79 9.14 -1.07
CA THR A 130 -13.80 8.76 -2.09
C THR A 130 -13.72 7.24 -2.16
N LEU A 131 -13.69 6.68 -3.36
CA LEU A 131 -13.37 5.28 -3.58
C LEU A 131 -11.92 5.12 -4.03
N PHE A 132 -11.29 4.06 -3.56
CA PHE A 132 -9.96 3.62 -4.01
C PHE A 132 -10.08 2.26 -4.68
N LEU A 133 -9.49 2.10 -5.85
CA LEU A 133 -9.55 0.87 -6.64
C LEU A 133 -8.15 0.34 -6.93
N GLY A 134 -7.97 -0.95 -6.73
CA GLY A 134 -6.78 -1.69 -7.12
C GLY A 134 -7.14 -3.12 -7.52
N ARG A 135 -6.25 -3.82 -8.21
CA ARG A 135 -6.39 -5.25 -8.51
C ARG A 135 -5.17 -6.01 -8.03
N GLY A 136 -5.36 -7.30 -7.68
CA GLY A 136 -4.26 -8.15 -7.21
C GLY A 136 -3.51 -7.50 -6.05
N SER A 137 -2.18 -7.41 -6.17
CA SER A 137 -1.29 -6.81 -5.17
C SER A 137 -1.50 -5.30 -4.97
N MET A 138 -2.19 -4.62 -5.88
CA MET A 138 -2.49 -3.19 -5.76
C MET A 138 -3.75 -2.89 -4.96
N PHE A 139 -4.61 -3.86 -4.69
CA PHE A 139 -5.77 -3.64 -3.81
C PHE A 139 -5.36 -3.28 -2.37
N PRO A 140 -4.42 -4.00 -1.71
CA PRO A 140 -3.92 -3.57 -0.40
C PRO A 140 -3.29 -2.18 -0.39
N ILE A 141 -2.67 -1.75 -1.50
CA ILE A 141 -2.10 -0.40 -1.62
C ILE A 141 -3.19 0.66 -1.78
N ALA A 142 -4.25 0.35 -2.52
CA ALA A 142 -5.45 1.19 -2.57
C ALA A 142 -6.11 1.30 -1.18
N ALA A 143 -6.15 0.21 -0.41
CA ALA A 143 -6.66 0.19 0.96
C ALA A 143 -5.81 1.05 1.91
N GLU A 144 -4.48 0.99 1.79
CA GLU A 144 -3.56 1.87 2.54
C GLU A 144 -3.78 3.33 2.18
N GLY A 145 -3.96 3.66 0.88
CA GLY A 145 -4.29 5.03 0.44
C GLY A 145 -5.60 5.53 1.03
N ALA A 146 -6.65 4.71 1.00
CA ALA A 146 -7.94 5.04 1.60
C ALA A 146 -7.83 5.25 3.12
N LEU A 147 -7.05 4.39 3.81
CA LEU A 147 -6.78 4.53 5.24
C LEU A 147 -6.08 5.86 5.54
N LYS A 148 -5.01 6.19 4.83
CA LYS A 148 -4.29 7.46 5.04
C LYS A 148 -5.18 8.66 4.79
N LEU A 149 -5.97 8.64 3.71
CA LEU A 149 -6.87 9.75 3.41
C LEU A 149 -7.90 9.97 4.53
N LYS A 150 -8.57 8.93 5.00
CA LYS A 150 -9.57 9.05 6.08
C LYS A 150 -8.96 9.48 7.42
N GLU A 151 -7.76 8.99 7.76
CA GLU A 151 -7.11 9.31 9.04
C GLU A 151 -6.79 10.79 9.20
N ILE A 152 -6.38 11.47 8.12
CA ILE A 152 -5.84 12.83 8.22
C ILE A 152 -6.69 13.91 7.54
N SER A 153 -7.60 13.55 6.62
CA SER A 153 -8.50 14.51 5.95
C SER A 153 -9.96 14.40 6.40
N TYR A 154 -10.31 13.35 7.14
CA TYR A 154 -11.68 13.03 7.57
C TYR A 154 -12.66 12.77 6.42
N ILE A 155 -12.19 12.63 5.18
CA ILE A 155 -13.00 12.15 4.06
C ILE A 155 -13.31 10.67 4.29
N HIS A 156 -14.57 10.26 4.15
CA HIS A 156 -14.94 8.85 4.16
C HIS A 156 -14.36 8.17 2.92
N ALA A 157 -13.26 7.44 3.08
CA ALA A 157 -12.54 6.77 2.02
C ALA A 157 -12.58 5.26 2.20
N GLU A 158 -12.98 4.54 1.17
CA GLU A 158 -13.02 3.08 1.14
C GLU A 158 -12.29 2.52 -0.07
N ALA A 159 -11.70 1.35 0.09
CA ALA A 159 -11.04 0.65 -1.01
C ALA A 159 -11.78 -0.64 -1.36
N TYR A 160 -11.85 -0.92 -2.66
CA TYR A 160 -12.44 -2.15 -3.18
C TYR A 160 -11.51 -2.79 -4.21
N PRO A 161 -11.45 -4.14 -4.27
CA PRO A 161 -10.91 -4.80 -5.45
C PRO A 161 -11.72 -4.35 -6.66
N ALA A 162 -11.08 -3.81 -7.70
CA ALA A 162 -11.81 -3.22 -8.81
C ALA A 162 -12.75 -4.21 -9.52
N GLY A 163 -12.45 -5.52 -9.43
CA GLY A 163 -13.34 -6.57 -9.93
C GLY A 163 -14.67 -6.68 -9.20
N GLU A 164 -14.72 -6.24 -7.93
CA GLU A 164 -15.92 -6.28 -7.09
C GLU A 164 -16.80 -5.01 -7.23
N LEU A 165 -16.38 -4.05 -8.05
CA LEU A 165 -17.07 -2.77 -8.21
C LEU A 165 -18.56 -2.92 -8.56
N LYS A 166 -18.91 -3.91 -9.40
CA LYS A 166 -20.28 -4.20 -9.83
C LYS A 166 -21.17 -4.81 -8.74
N HIS A 167 -20.58 -5.33 -7.68
CA HIS A 167 -21.31 -5.99 -6.60
C HIS A 167 -21.77 -5.04 -5.48
N GLY A 168 -21.99 -3.77 -5.83
CA GLY A 168 -22.52 -2.75 -4.92
C GLY A 168 -21.82 -1.39 -5.05
N PRO A 169 -20.49 -1.29 -4.88
CA PRO A 169 -19.78 0.00 -4.80
C PRO A 169 -20.01 0.91 -6.00
N LEU A 170 -20.19 0.36 -7.20
CA LEU A 170 -20.49 1.14 -8.40
C LEU A 170 -21.77 1.99 -8.27
N ALA A 171 -22.72 1.57 -7.46
CA ALA A 171 -23.96 2.33 -7.23
C ALA A 171 -23.69 3.67 -6.52
N LEU A 172 -22.59 3.78 -5.78
CA LEU A 172 -22.18 4.99 -5.04
C LEU A 172 -21.48 6.02 -5.93
N VAL A 173 -21.04 5.60 -7.13
CA VAL A 173 -20.26 6.47 -8.02
C VAL A 173 -21.15 7.48 -8.69
N ASP A 174 -20.81 8.75 -8.54
CA ASP A 174 -21.40 9.91 -9.20
C ASP A 174 -20.33 10.99 -9.46
N ALA A 175 -20.73 12.16 -9.92
CA ALA A 175 -19.82 13.29 -10.20
C ALA A 175 -19.20 13.93 -8.93
N TYR A 176 -19.71 13.62 -7.75
CA TYR A 176 -19.21 14.17 -6.49
C TYR A 176 -18.25 13.25 -5.77
N MET A 177 -18.14 11.99 -6.19
CA MET A 177 -17.26 10.99 -5.59
C MET A 177 -16.01 10.78 -6.45
N PRO A 178 -14.84 11.32 -6.06
CA PRO A 178 -13.57 11.00 -6.70
C PRO A 178 -13.26 9.50 -6.58
N VAL A 179 -12.69 8.93 -7.63
CA VAL A 179 -12.24 7.53 -7.63
C VAL A 179 -10.75 7.48 -7.91
N VAL A 180 -9.99 7.07 -6.92
CA VAL A 180 -8.53 6.89 -7.00
C VAL A 180 -8.21 5.49 -7.49
N VAL A 181 -7.36 5.35 -8.50
CA VAL A 181 -7.05 4.06 -9.13
C VAL A 181 -5.55 3.82 -9.10
N VAL A 182 -5.14 2.66 -8.58
CA VAL A 182 -3.74 2.20 -8.58
C VAL A 182 -3.56 1.22 -9.73
N ALA A 183 -2.87 1.66 -10.79
CA ALA A 183 -2.88 1.02 -12.11
C ALA A 183 -1.48 0.79 -12.70
N PRO A 184 -0.63 -0.08 -12.10
CA PRO A 184 0.62 -0.46 -12.73
C PRO A 184 0.39 -1.21 -14.06
N LYS A 185 1.42 -1.23 -14.90
CA LYS A 185 1.43 -2.10 -16.09
C LYS A 185 1.69 -3.54 -15.66
N ASP A 186 0.62 -4.27 -15.44
CA ASP A 186 0.62 -5.70 -15.09
C ASP A 186 -0.44 -6.47 -15.92
N ASP A 187 -0.58 -7.76 -15.69
CA ASP A 187 -1.55 -8.63 -16.38
C ASP A 187 -3.03 -8.28 -16.06
N MET A 188 -3.28 -7.49 -15.01
CA MET A 188 -4.62 -7.08 -14.60
C MET A 188 -5.04 -5.73 -15.20
N LEU A 189 -4.13 -5.01 -15.86
CA LEU A 189 -4.34 -3.64 -16.33
C LEU A 189 -5.55 -3.50 -17.26
N ASP A 190 -5.71 -4.40 -18.25
CA ASP A 190 -6.82 -4.30 -19.20
C ASP A 190 -8.18 -4.51 -18.52
N LYS A 191 -8.23 -5.40 -17.52
CA LYS A 191 -9.43 -5.58 -16.69
C LYS A 191 -9.71 -4.36 -15.81
N LEU A 192 -8.65 -3.72 -15.29
CA LEU A 192 -8.76 -2.50 -14.52
C LEU A 192 -9.26 -1.34 -15.38
N LYS A 193 -8.76 -1.21 -16.62
CA LYS A 193 -9.27 -0.21 -17.60
C LYS A 193 -10.76 -0.38 -17.88
N ALA A 194 -11.25 -1.62 -17.99
CA ALA A 194 -12.70 -1.87 -18.14
C ALA A 194 -13.49 -1.37 -16.91
N ASN A 195 -12.99 -1.59 -15.70
CA ASN A 195 -13.62 -1.06 -14.49
C ASN A 195 -13.60 0.48 -14.44
N MET A 196 -12.52 1.11 -14.90
CA MET A 196 -12.46 2.57 -15.02
C MET A 196 -13.52 3.13 -15.98
N GLN A 197 -13.77 2.44 -17.11
CA GLN A 197 -14.86 2.81 -18.03
C GLN A 197 -16.24 2.74 -17.37
N GLU A 198 -16.47 1.77 -16.48
CA GLU A 198 -17.71 1.65 -15.71
C GLU A 198 -17.91 2.85 -14.77
N VAL A 199 -16.83 3.29 -14.10
CA VAL A 199 -16.83 4.51 -13.27
C VAL A 199 -17.16 5.74 -14.11
N ARG A 200 -16.52 5.89 -15.27
CA ARG A 200 -16.75 6.99 -16.21
C ARG A 200 -18.18 7.01 -16.74
N ALA A 201 -18.74 5.85 -17.06
CA ALA A 201 -20.14 5.74 -17.54
C ALA A 201 -21.16 6.22 -16.52
N ARG A 202 -20.80 6.28 -15.23
CA ARG A 202 -21.64 6.84 -14.15
C ARG A 202 -21.30 8.30 -13.82
N GLY A 203 -20.45 8.94 -14.60
CA GLY A 203 -20.02 10.32 -14.39
C GLY A 203 -18.92 10.49 -13.34
N GLY A 204 -18.33 9.40 -12.85
CA GLY A 204 -17.25 9.44 -11.86
C GLY A 204 -15.97 10.09 -12.41
N GLU A 205 -15.27 10.82 -11.57
CA GLU A 205 -13.97 11.44 -11.84
C GLU A 205 -12.85 10.51 -11.37
N LEU A 206 -11.88 10.25 -12.25
CA LEU A 206 -10.78 9.30 -12.02
C LEU A 206 -9.47 10.01 -11.73
N PHE A 207 -8.76 9.55 -10.70
CA PHE A 207 -7.39 9.94 -10.34
C PHE A 207 -6.51 8.69 -10.45
N VAL A 208 -5.81 8.56 -11.58
CA VAL A 208 -5.14 7.32 -11.97
C VAL A 208 -3.65 7.41 -11.73
N PHE A 209 -3.14 6.61 -10.83
CA PHE A 209 -1.72 6.45 -10.57
C PHE A 209 -1.21 5.26 -11.39
N ALA A 210 -0.46 5.53 -12.45
CA ALA A 210 -0.03 4.53 -13.42
C ALA A 210 1.40 4.80 -13.90
N ASP A 211 2.13 3.75 -14.25
CA ASP A 211 3.40 3.94 -14.96
C ASP A 211 3.18 4.33 -16.44
N ALA A 212 4.23 4.83 -17.09
CA ALA A 212 4.16 5.32 -18.47
C ALA A 212 3.74 4.24 -19.49
N HIS A 213 4.04 2.96 -19.22
CA HIS A 213 3.71 1.85 -20.10
C HIS A 213 2.23 1.44 -20.02
N ALA A 214 1.51 1.89 -19.00
CA ALA A 214 0.06 1.70 -18.89
C ALA A 214 -0.71 2.47 -19.99
N LYS A 215 -0.09 3.49 -20.61
CA LYS A 215 -0.66 4.30 -21.70
C LYS A 215 -2.07 4.80 -21.34
N MET A 216 -2.20 5.44 -20.19
CA MET A 216 -3.44 6.08 -19.77
C MET A 216 -3.61 7.41 -20.49
N ALA A 217 -4.83 7.69 -20.97
CA ALA A 217 -5.18 8.98 -21.55
C ALA A 217 -5.79 9.88 -20.47
N GLU A 218 -5.42 11.16 -20.45
CA GLU A 218 -6.08 12.19 -19.68
C GLU A 218 -7.24 12.81 -20.46
N ASP A 219 -8.28 13.16 -19.75
CA ASP A 219 -9.39 13.99 -20.22
C ASP A 219 -9.93 14.86 -19.06
N ASP A 220 -11.05 15.57 -19.27
CA ASP A 220 -11.62 16.50 -18.30
C ASP A 220 -12.02 15.83 -16.96
N ALA A 221 -12.16 14.51 -16.93
CA ALA A 221 -12.56 13.76 -15.75
C ALA A 221 -11.68 12.50 -15.53
N THR A 222 -10.54 12.41 -16.18
CA THR A 222 -9.51 11.39 -15.96
C THR A 222 -8.15 12.07 -15.83
N HIS A 223 -7.64 12.11 -14.62
CA HIS A 223 -6.35 12.73 -14.27
C HIS A 223 -5.31 11.65 -14.05
N VAL A 224 -4.20 11.72 -14.78
CA VAL A 224 -3.14 10.71 -14.69
C VAL A 224 -1.94 11.27 -13.94
N ILE A 225 -1.46 10.51 -12.99
CA ILE A 225 -0.20 10.73 -12.28
C ILE A 225 0.76 9.61 -12.71
N VAL A 226 1.84 10.00 -13.42
CA VAL A 226 2.81 9.03 -13.91
C VAL A 226 3.75 8.62 -12.79
N VAL A 227 3.63 7.37 -12.35
CA VAL A 227 4.47 6.76 -11.32
C VAL A 227 5.74 6.20 -11.99
N PRO A 228 6.93 6.33 -11.38
CA PRO A 228 8.15 5.73 -11.91
C PRO A 228 8.01 4.22 -12.11
N GLU A 229 8.56 3.75 -13.23
CA GLU A 229 8.62 2.31 -13.52
C GLU A 229 9.52 1.60 -12.51
N VAL A 230 9.10 0.40 -12.12
CA VAL A 230 9.82 -0.45 -11.17
C VAL A 230 9.49 -1.92 -11.43
N HIS A 231 10.36 -2.82 -10.98
CA HIS A 231 10.09 -4.26 -10.99
C HIS A 231 8.79 -4.55 -10.22
N GLU A 232 7.94 -5.46 -10.73
CA GLU A 232 6.61 -5.75 -10.18
C GLU A 232 6.61 -6.08 -8.68
N ALA A 233 7.61 -6.79 -8.18
CA ALA A 233 7.75 -7.12 -6.75
C ALA A 233 7.92 -5.88 -5.85
N LEU A 234 8.36 -4.75 -6.41
CA LEU A 234 8.55 -3.48 -5.70
C LEU A 234 7.39 -2.50 -5.91
N ALA A 235 6.49 -2.78 -6.85
CA ALA A 235 5.37 -1.90 -7.16
C ALA A 235 4.53 -1.54 -5.91
N PRO A 236 4.21 -2.47 -4.98
CA PRO A 236 3.50 -2.11 -3.75
C PRO A 236 4.18 -1.01 -2.93
N ILE A 237 5.51 -1.04 -2.84
CA ILE A 237 6.29 -0.05 -2.09
C ILE A 237 6.26 1.31 -2.80
N VAL A 238 6.46 1.30 -4.12
CA VAL A 238 6.56 2.51 -4.93
C VAL A 238 5.20 3.22 -5.05
N TYR A 239 4.12 2.47 -5.26
CA TYR A 239 2.77 3.03 -5.38
C TYR A 239 2.17 3.50 -4.04
N ALA A 240 2.67 3.02 -2.89
CA ALA A 240 2.26 3.53 -1.59
C ALA A 240 2.64 5.01 -1.39
N ILE A 241 3.79 5.46 -1.92
CA ILE A 241 4.28 6.83 -1.74
C ILE A 241 3.31 7.89 -2.30
N PRO A 242 2.87 7.82 -3.58
CA PRO A 242 1.93 8.80 -4.10
C PRO A 242 0.55 8.75 -3.42
N MET A 243 0.12 7.61 -2.85
CA MET A 243 -1.09 7.54 -2.04
C MET A 243 -0.94 8.34 -0.74
N GLN A 244 0.22 8.22 -0.08
CA GLN A 244 0.55 9.00 1.12
C GLN A 244 0.65 10.50 0.81
N LEU A 245 1.28 10.87 -0.32
CA LEU A 245 1.37 12.27 -0.76
C LEU A 245 0.00 12.87 -1.06
N LEU A 246 -0.90 12.12 -1.74
CA LEU A 246 -2.26 12.58 -2.00
C LEU A 246 -2.99 12.88 -0.69
N SER A 247 -2.94 11.94 0.26
CA SER A 247 -3.59 12.10 1.56
C SER A 247 -3.06 13.31 2.32
N TYR A 248 -1.74 13.51 2.32
CA TYR A 248 -1.07 14.66 2.94
C TYR A 248 -1.55 15.99 2.34
N HIS A 249 -1.54 16.14 1.01
CA HIS A 249 -1.95 17.39 0.37
C HIS A 249 -3.44 17.66 0.52
N VAL A 250 -4.28 16.64 0.49
CA VAL A 250 -5.72 16.78 0.77
C VAL A 250 -5.95 17.25 2.22
N ALA A 251 -5.20 16.70 3.18
CA ALA A 251 -5.32 17.12 4.58
C ALA A 251 -4.91 18.59 4.84
N ILE A 252 -3.93 19.12 4.08
CA ILE A 252 -3.54 20.53 4.18
C ILE A 252 -4.64 21.48 3.68
N ILE A 253 -5.44 21.04 2.72
CA ILE A 253 -6.49 21.84 2.10
C ILE A 253 -7.77 21.84 2.94
N LYS A 254 -8.02 20.76 3.67
CA LYS A 254 -9.17 20.55 4.56
C LYS A 254 -9.01 21.27 5.90
#